data_3f5b33f58805c08be7678d8cb539837f
#
_entry.id   3f5b33f58805c08be7678d8cb539837f
#
_cell.length_a   1.000
_cell.length_b   1.000
_cell.length_c   1.000
_cell.angle_alpha   90.00
_cell.angle_beta   90.00
_cell.angle_gamma   90.00
#
_symmetry.space_group_name_H-M   'P 1'
#
loop_
_entity.id
_entity.type
_entity.pdbx_description
1 polymer ?
#
loop_
_entity_poly.entity_id
_entity_poly.type
_entity_poly.pdbx_seq_one_letter_code
_entity_poly.pdbx_strand_id
1 'polypeptide(L)'
;TNIFFGFLSILNCYISNFTLACHFILFAAFLDLLDGKIARVFGVSTDFGKELDSLADLVSFCLAPSILVYILYSQNMPGISGELIAATPLLLGVIRLANYNINENESSSFFIGLPTTFNAIFICSLIIYVENIKNIAPEYSEPKFLLPIVVGSSALMISRVKYPKFPLINFYSGKSNSIKLFFVISTLLLIFFSFLFNKEEIIFMLLSSVIIILGLLNHFYQSKKNKLKKI
;
A
#
# COMPACT_ATOMS: atom_id res chain seq x y z
N THR A 1 -1.71 0.16 -17.65
CA THR A 1 -0.23 -0.02 -17.49
C THR A 1 0.12 -0.68 -16.16
N ASN A 2 -0.56 -0.37 -15.07
CA ASN A 2 -0.37 -0.91 -13.72
C ASN A 2 -0.30 -2.46 -13.72
N ILE A 3 -1.30 -3.16 -14.29
CA ILE A 3 -1.38 -4.63 -14.31
C ILE A 3 -0.14 -5.30 -14.95
N PHE A 4 0.48 -4.67 -15.95
CA PHE A 4 1.67 -5.20 -16.61
C PHE A 4 2.88 -5.27 -15.66
N PHE A 5 3.06 -4.24 -14.83
CA PHE A 5 4.13 -4.24 -13.83
C PHE A 5 3.85 -5.21 -12.68
N GLY A 6 2.58 -5.39 -12.31
CA GLY A 6 2.17 -6.47 -11.39
C GLY A 6 2.54 -7.86 -11.94
N PHE A 7 2.29 -8.10 -13.22
CA PHE A 7 2.68 -9.34 -13.89
C PHE A 7 4.21 -9.51 -13.96
N LEU A 8 4.97 -8.46 -14.30
CA LEU A 8 6.44 -8.51 -14.26
C LEU A 8 6.99 -8.81 -12.86
N SER A 9 6.35 -8.28 -11.82
CA SER A 9 6.70 -8.62 -10.44
C SER A 9 6.55 -10.12 -10.17
N ILE A 10 5.44 -10.73 -10.57
CA ILE A 10 5.19 -12.16 -10.39
C ILE A 10 6.23 -13.00 -11.16
N LEU A 11 6.58 -12.62 -12.38
CA LEU A 11 7.63 -13.30 -13.14
C LEU A 11 9.00 -13.21 -12.45
N ASN A 12 9.32 -12.06 -11.85
CA ASN A 12 10.56 -11.90 -11.09
C ASN A 12 10.58 -12.68 -9.78
N CYS A 13 9.42 -12.92 -9.16
CA CYS A 13 9.32 -13.86 -8.04
C CYS A 13 9.70 -15.29 -8.46
N TYR A 14 9.26 -15.73 -9.65
CA TYR A 14 9.56 -17.07 -10.16
C TYR A 14 11.07 -17.28 -10.39
N ILE A 15 11.80 -16.27 -10.86
CA ILE A 15 13.26 -16.32 -11.04
C ILE A 15 14.06 -15.90 -9.80
N SER A 16 13.40 -15.82 -8.63
CA SER A 16 13.99 -15.48 -7.33
C SER A 16 14.66 -14.10 -7.25
N ASN A 17 14.25 -13.15 -8.10
CA ASN A 17 14.71 -11.78 -8.05
C ASN A 17 13.72 -10.89 -7.26
N PHE A 18 13.67 -11.10 -5.95
CA PHE A 18 12.65 -10.51 -5.07
C PHE A 18 12.74 -8.99 -4.95
N THR A 19 13.95 -8.46 -4.91
CA THR A 19 14.16 -7.00 -4.85
C THR A 19 13.60 -6.32 -6.09
N LEU A 20 13.87 -6.85 -7.28
CA LEU A 20 13.34 -6.31 -8.53
C LEU A 20 11.81 -6.49 -8.62
N ALA A 21 11.28 -7.63 -8.13
CA ALA A 21 9.85 -7.84 -8.05
C ALA A 21 9.15 -6.76 -7.20
N CYS A 22 9.71 -6.41 -6.04
CA CYS A 22 9.23 -5.31 -5.20
C CYS A 22 9.30 -3.96 -5.93
N HIS A 23 10.39 -3.65 -6.63
CA HIS A 23 10.50 -2.41 -7.40
C HIS A 23 9.44 -2.29 -8.49
N PHE A 24 9.06 -3.39 -9.16
CA PHE A 24 7.95 -3.38 -10.12
C PHE A 24 6.61 -3.05 -9.47
N ILE A 25 6.33 -3.54 -8.26
CA ILE A 25 5.11 -3.18 -7.50
C ILE A 25 5.14 -1.69 -7.12
N LEU A 26 6.29 -1.19 -6.63
CA LEU A 26 6.43 0.23 -6.30
C LEU A 26 6.25 1.13 -7.53
N PHE A 27 6.77 0.70 -8.69
CA PHE A 27 6.58 1.41 -9.94
C PHE A 27 5.13 1.34 -10.43
N ALA A 28 4.47 0.19 -10.30
CA ALA A 28 3.03 0.06 -10.55
C ALA A 28 2.21 1.03 -9.70
N ALA A 29 2.54 1.18 -8.40
CA ALA A 29 1.88 2.12 -7.51
C ALA A 29 2.08 3.58 -7.94
N PHE A 30 3.25 3.93 -8.44
CA PHE A 30 3.52 5.26 -9.00
C PHE A 30 2.67 5.53 -10.25
N LEU A 31 2.59 4.57 -11.18
CA LEU A 31 1.79 4.71 -12.38
C LEU A 31 0.29 4.82 -12.09
N ASP A 32 -0.22 4.01 -11.15
CA ASP A 32 -1.60 4.06 -10.68
C ASP A 32 -1.98 5.45 -10.16
N LEU A 33 -1.10 6.06 -9.36
CA LEU A 33 -1.30 7.44 -8.90
C LEU A 33 -1.35 8.45 -10.04
N LEU A 34 -0.58 8.25 -11.11
CA LEU A 34 -0.58 9.12 -12.30
C LEU A 34 -1.85 8.91 -13.11
N ASP A 35 -2.21 7.67 -13.42
CA ASP A 35 -3.38 7.32 -14.23
C ASP A 35 -4.68 7.84 -13.57
N GLY A 36 -4.84 7.66 -12.27
CA GLY A 36 -5.98 8.17 -11.51
C GLY A 36 -6.04 9.70 -11.44
N LYS A 37 -4.90 10.42 -11.48
CA LYS A 37 -4.89 11.89 -11.56
C LYS A 37 -5.21 12.38 -12.96
N ILE A 38 -4.64 11.76 -13.99
CA ILE A 38 -4.85 12.10 -15.39
C ILE A 38 -6.32 11.92 -15.75
N ALA A 39 -6.92 10.78 -15.42
CA ALA A 39 -8.34 10.52 -15.67
C ALA A 39 -9.27 11.60 -15.06
N ARG A 40 -8.97 12.04 -13.83
CA ARG A 40 -9.74 13.12 -13.16
C ARG A 40 -9.56 14.48 -13.81
N VAL A 41 -8.35 14.82 -14.28
CA VAL A 41 -8.08 16.11 -14.95
C VAL A 41 -8.79 16.19 -16.29
N PHE A 42 -8.82 15.09 -17.06
CA PHE A 42 -9.46 15.04 -18.37
C PHE A 42 -10.96 14.73 -18.33
N GLY A 43 -11.51 14.41 -17.15
CA GLY A 43 -12.94 14.10 -17.00
C GLY A 43 -13.38 12.81 -17.70
N VAL A 44 -12.44 11.91 -18.05
CA VAL A 44 -12.68 10.67 -18.80
C VAL A 44 -12.74 9.49 -17.82
N SER A 45 -13.68 9.52 -16.89
CA SER A 45 -13.94 8.34 -16.03
C SER A 45 -15.13 7.57 -16.58
N THR A 46 -14.90 6.37 -17.12
CA THR A 46 -15.95 5.42 -17.50
C THR A 46 -16.09 4.34 -16.43
N ASP A 47 -17.29 3.75 -16.30
CA ASP A 47 -17.50 2.65 -15.33
C ASP A 47 -16.64 1.44 -15.70
N PHE A 48 -16.45 1.15 -16.99
CA PHE A 48 -15.50 0.12 -17.46
C PHE A 48 -14.07 0.41 -17.01
N GLY A 49 -13.62 1.68 -17.09
CA GLY A 49 -12.28 2.09 -16.66
C GLY A 49 -12.04 1.86 -15.17
N LYS A 50 -13.06 2.11 -14.33
CA LYS A 50 -12.98 1.88 -12.87
C LYS A 50 -12.90 0.40 -12.52
N GLU A 51 -13.70 -0.45 -13.18
CA GLU A 51 -13.64 -1.90 -12.97
C GLU A 51 -12.29 -2.47 -13.42
N LEU A 52 -11.78 -1.99 -14.56
CA LEU A 52 -10.46 -2.39 -15.06
C LEU A 52 -9.34 -1.98 -14.10
N ASP A 53 -9.43 -0.79 -13.51
CA ASP A 53 -8.51 -0.28 -12.50
C ASP A 53 -8.51 -1.16 -11.24
N SER A 54 -9.70 -1.51 -10.74
CA SER A 54 -9.84 -2.42 -9.60
C SER A 54 -9.26 -3.82 -9.87
N LEU A 55 -9.41 -4.34 -11.08
CA LEU A 55 -8.81 -5.63 -11.50
C LEU A 55 -7.29 -5.52 -11.61
N ALA A 56 -6.79 -4.41 -12.11
CA ALA A 56 -5.36 -4.14 -12.21
C ALA A 56 -4.73 -4.01 -10.80
N ASP A 57 -5.40 -3.31 -9.89
CA ASP A 57 -5.01 -3.20 -8.48
C ASP A 57 -4.98 -4.54 -7.76
N LEU A 58 -5.95 -5.40 -8.05
CA LEU A 58 -5.99 -6.76 -7.51
C LEU A 58 -4.73 -7.54 -7.86
N VAL A 59 -4.28 -7.49 -9.10
CA VAL A 59 -3.08 -8.20 -9.54
C VAL A 59 -1.82 -7.57 -8.95
N SER A 60 -1.68 -6.25 -9.05
CA SER A 60 -0.45 -5.54 -8.73
C SER A 60 -0.23 -5.33 -7.23
N PHE A 61 -1.31 -5.06 -6.47
CA PHE A 61 -1.20 -4.66 -5.06
C PHE A 61 -1.76 -5.69 -4.07
N CYS A 62 -2.41 -6.74 -4.57
CA CYS A 62 -2.91 -7.80 -3.70
C CYS A 62 -2.23 -9.14 -4.03
N LEU A 63 -2.30 -9.61 -5.27
CA LEU A 63 -1.78 -10.91 -5.68
C LEU A 63 -0.23 -10.94 -5.66
N ALA A 64 0.43 -9.97 -6.30
CA ALA A 64 1.89 -9.96 -6.39
C ALA A 64 2.56 -9.88 -5.01
N PRO A 65 2.17 -9.01 -4.06
CA PRO A 65 2.69 -9.04 -2.69
C PRO A 65 2.39 -10.35 -1.94
N SER A 66 1.22 -10.97 -2.17
CA SER A 66 0.88 -12.25 -1.56
C SER A 66 1.83 -13.37 -2.01
N ILE A 67 2.17 -13.42 -3.30
CA ILE A 67 3.14 -14.38 -3.85
C ILE A 67 4.53 -14.15 -3.25
N LEU A 68 4.97 -12.87 -3.15
CA LEU A 68 6.26 -12.54 -2.51
C LEU A 68 6.33 -13.02 -1.07
N VAL A 69 5.29 -12.74 -0.27
CA VAL A 69 5.22 -13.18 1.14
C VAL A 69 5.23 -14.70 1.24
N TYR A 70 4.53 -15.40 0.34
CA TYR A 70 4.50 -16.85 0.31
C TYR A 70 5.90 -17.44 0.08
N ILE A 71 6.54 -17.02 -1.01
CA ILE A 71 7.83 -17.61 -1.41
C ILE A 71 8.94 -17.29 -0.39
N LEU A 72 8.96 -16.05 0.14
CA LEU A 72 10.05 -15.61 1.02
C LEU A 72 9.92 -16.10 2.46
N TYR A 73 8.69 -16.18 3.02
CA TYR A 73 8.53 -16.30 4.47
C TYR A 73 7.62 -17.40 4.94
N SER A 74 6.71 -17.91 4.09
CA SER A 74 5.69 -18.84 4.54
C SER A 74 5.64 -20.19 3.82
N GLN A 75 6.40 -20.37 2.75
CA GLN A 75 6.44 -21.61 1.96
C GLN A 75 6.79 -22.84 2.78
N ASN A 76 7.67 -22.71 3.80
CA ASN A 76 8.14 -23.82 4.64
C ASN A 76 7.34 -23.95 5.95
N MET A 77 6.16 -23.35 6.06
CA MET A 77 5.31 -23.48 7.24
C MET A 77 4.52 -24.80 7.22
N PRO A 78 4.23 -25.39 8.40
CA PRO A 78 3.53 -26.67 8.45
C PRO A 78 2.07 -26.56 8.02
N GLY A 79 1.60 -27.57 7.30
CA GLY A 79 0.21 -27.64 6.82
C GLY A 79 -0.14 -26.53 5.85
N ILE A 80 -1.35 -26.00 5.92
CA ILE A 80 -1.89 -24.92 5.07
C ILE A 80 -1.71 -23.53 5.69
N SER A 81 -1.00 -23.41 6.81
CA SER A 81 -0.87 -22.15 7.55
C SER A 81 -0.11 -21.08 6.77
N GLY A 82 0.92 -21.48 6.02
CA GLY A 82 1.72 -20.57 5.20
C GLY A 82 0.92 -19.93 4.08
N GLU A 83 0.14 -20.74 3.38
CA GLU A 83 -0.75 -20.30 2.30
C GLU A 83 -1.82 -19.34 2.82
N LEU A 84 -2.45 -19.64 3.96
CA LEU A 84 -3.47 -18.79 4.56
C LEU A 84 -2.92 -17.42 4.96
N ILE A 85 -1.73 -17.40 5.58
CA ILE A 85 -1.08 -16.15 5.97
C ILE A 85 -0.69 -15.32 4.74
N ALA A 86 -0.05 -15.95 3.76
CA ALA A 86 0.36 -15.29 2.53
C ALA A 86 -0.82 -14.78 1.70
N ALA A 87 -1.97 -15.46 1.75
CA ALA A 87 -3.18 -15.06 1.05
C ALA A 87 -3.88 -13.84 1.70
N THR A 88 -3.49 -13.40 2.90
CA THR A 88 -4.20 -12.29 3.59
C THR A 88 -4.21 -10.97 2.79
N PRO A 89 -3.12 -10.49 2.16
CA PRO A 89 -3.19 -9.28 1.33
C PRO A 89 -4.15 -9.44 0.15
N LEU A 90 -4.21 -10.64 -0.45
CA LEU A 90 -5.11 -10.93 -1.57
C LEU A 90 -6.58 -10.94 -1.12
N LEU A 91 -6.92 -11.78 -0.14
CA LEU A 91 -8.30 -11.98 0.29
C LEU A 91 -8.91 -10.70 0.87
N LEU A 92 -8.17 -10.00 1.74
CA LEU A 92 -8.65 -8.77 2.37
C LEU A 92 -8.64 -7.60 1.37
N GLY A 93 -7.73 -7.62 0.38
CA GLY A 93 -7.70 -6.67 -0.73
C GLY A 93 -8.91 -6.81 -1.64
N VAL A 94 -9.29 -8.03 -2.03
CA VAL A 94 -10.52 -8.30 -2.83
C VAL A 94 -11.76 -7.75 -2.13
N ILE A 95 -11.92 -8.08 -0.84
CA ILE A 95 -13.07 -7.60 -0.05
C ILE A 95 -13.09 -6.07 0.00
N ARG A 96 -11.91 -5.45 0.17
CA ARG A 96 -11.79 -3.99 0.19
C ARG A 96 -12.17 -3.35 -1.14
N LEU A 97 -11.63 -3.86 -2.27
CA LEU A 97 -11.91 -3.32 -3.60
C LEU A 97 -13.40 -3.45 -3.94
N ALA A 98 -14.00 -4.61 -3.66
CA ALA A 98 -15.44 -4.83 -3.84
C ALA A 98 -16.28 -3.86 -3.00
N ASN A 99 -15.97 -3.67 -1.71
CA ASN A 99 -16.66 -2.72 -0.85
C ASN A 99 -16.50 -1.26 -1.34
N TYR A 100 -15.33 -0.91 -1.86
CA TYR A 100 -15.07 0.43 -2.39
C TYR A 100 -15.92 0.72 -3.62
N ASN A 101 -16.01 -0.22 -4.57
CA ASN A 101 -16.80 -0.07 -5.80
C ASN A 101 -18.31 0.08 -5.50
N ILE A 102 -18.83 -0.65 -4.50
CA ILE A 102 -20.25 -0.55 -4.10
C ILE A 102 -20.54 0.81 -3.45
N ASN A 103 -19.63 1.35 -2.64
CA ASN A 103 -19.86 2.55 -1.82
C ASN A 103 -19.24 3.83 -2.42
N GLU A 104 -18.84 3.83 -3.69
CA GLU A 104 -18.15 4.97 -4.33
C GLU A 104 -18.96 6.27 -4.29
N ASN A 105 -20.30 6.19 -4.28
CA ASN A 105 -21.20 7.34 -4.27
C ASN A 105 -21.26 8.08 -2.92
N GLU A 106 -20.69 7.53 -1.85
CA GLU A 106 -20.57 8.25 -0.60
C GLU A 106 -19.43 9.28 -0.67
N SER A 107 -19.78 10.55 -0.82
CA SER A 107 -18.84 11.68 -0.86
C SER A 107 -18.16 11.91 0.50
N SER A 108 -17.43 10.92 1.00
CA SER A 108 -16.68 11.05 2.24
C SER A 108 -15.33 11.75 1.99
N SER A 109 -14.96 12.67 2.88
CA SER A 109 -13.65 13.34 2.87
C SER A 109 -12.48 12.44 3.29
N PHE A 110 -12.75 11.17 3.61
CA PHE A 110 -11.79 10.19 4.11
C PHE A 110 -11.93 8.85 3.37
N PHE A 111 -10.82 8.11 3.25
CA PHE A 111 -10.86 6.70 2.90
C PHE A 111 -11.19 5.86 4.14
N ILE A 112 -12.08 4.89 4.01
CA ILE A 112 -12.35 3.89 5.04
C ILE A 112 -11.45 2.68 4.76
N GLY A 113 -10.63 2.31 5.74
CA GLY A 113 -9.61 1.27 5.60
C GLY A 113 -8.34 1.70 4.85
N LEU A 114 -7.25 0.96 5.08
CA LEU A 114 -5.96 1.21 4.43
C LEU A 114 -6.08 0.93 2.92
N PRO A 115 -5.68 1.85 2.02
CA PRO A 115 -5.62 1.58 0.59
C PRO A 115 -4.74 0.39 0.22
N THR A 116 -5.16 -0.43 -0.77
CA THR A 116 -4.42 -1.61 -1.27
C THR A 116 -3.02 -1.23 -1.71
N THR A 117 -2.88 -0.13 -2.43
CA THR A 117 -1.62 0.44 -2.89
C THR A 117 -0.65 0.73 -1.72
N PHE A 118 -1.15 1.34 -0.62
CA PHE A 118 -0.30 1.62 0.55
C PHE A 118 0.10 0.35 1.30
N ASN A 119 -0.78 -0.66 1.39
CA ASN A 119 -0.43 -1.94 1.96
C ASN A 119 0.66 -2.64 1.13
N ALA A 120 0.56 -2.63 -0.20
CA ALA A 120 1.57 -3.19 -1.09
C ALA A 120 2.91 -2.47 -0.96
N ILE A 121 2.93 -1.12 -0.94
CA ILE A 121 4.14 -0.32 -0.71
C ILE A 121 4.79 -0.69 0.63
N PHE A 122 4.00 -0.83 1.69
CA PHE A 122 4.49 -1.20 3.01
C PHE A 122 5.13 -2.60 3.00
N ILE A 123 4.45 -3.61 2.46
CA ILE A 123 4.98 -4.98 2.37
C ILE A 123 6.26 -5.01 1.53
N CYS A 124 6.27 -4.38 0.35
CA CYS A 124 7.45 -4.36 -0.52
C CYS A 124 8.64 -3.64 0.13
N SER A 125 8.41 -2.52 0.82
CA SER A 125 9.47 -1.80 1.51
C SER A 125 10.08 -2.61 2.66
N LEU A 126 9.26 -3.37 3.40
CA LEU A 126 9.73 -4.30 4.42
C LEU A 126 10.57 -5.43 3.81
N ILE A 127 10.12 -6.00 2.69
CA ILE A 127 10.85 -7.07 1.98
C ILE A 127 12.22 -6.56 1.51
N ILE A 128 12.28 -5.41 0.84
CA ILE A 128 13.55 -4.84 0.35
C ILE A 128 14.50 -4.57 1.54
N TYR A 129 13.97 -4.00 2.62
CA TYR A 129 14.76 -3.72 3.83
C TYR A 129 15.34 -4.99 4.44
N VAL A 130 14.55 -6.06 4.54
CA VAL A 130 15.01 -7.36 5.07
C VAL A 130 16.01 -8.03 4.13
N GLU A 131 15.78 -8.01 2.81
CA GLU A 131 16.74 -8.55 1.85
C GLU A 131 18.09 -7.83 1.93
N ASN A 132 18.10 -6.51 2.13
CA ASN A 132 19.33 -5.77 2.34
C ASN A 132 20.04 -6.15 3.66
N ILE A 133 19.30 -6.37 4.75
CA ILE A 133 19.89 -6.84 6.01
C ILE A 133 20.47 -8.24 5.87
N LYS A 134 19.82 -9.16 5.16
CA LYS A 134 20.34 -10.51 4.92
C LYS A 134 21.71 -10.47 4.22
N ASN A 135 21.91 -9.54 3.30
CA ASN A 135 23.20 -9.37 2.63
C ASN A 135 24.31 -8.92 3.58
N ILE A 136 23.97 -8.21 4.67
CA ILE A 136 24.90 -7.69 5.66
C ILE A 136 25.08 -8.70 6.82
N ALA A 137 24.00 -9.34 7.25
CA ALA A 137 23.96 -10.25 8.40
C ALA A 137 23.12 -11.49 8.09
N PRO A 138 23.72 -12.53 7.47
CA PRO A 138 23.00 -13.77 7.05
C PRO A 138 22.31 -14.53 8.19
N GLU A 139 22.68 -14.27 9.45
CA GLU A 139 22.05 -14.87 10.64
C GLU A 139 20.54 -14.55 10.75
N TYR A 140 20.09 -13.43 10.14
CA TYR A 140 18.69 -13.02 10.11
C TYR A 140 17.93 -13.53 8.87
N SER A 141 18.26 -14.73 8.38
CA SER A 141 17.79 -15.25 7.08
C SER A 141 16.28 -15.53 6.99
N GLU A 142 15.57 -15.74 8.10
CA GLU A 142 14.14 -16.05 8.12
C GLU A 142 13.35 -15.22 9.15
N PRO A 143 13.05 -13.95 8.86
CA PRO A 143 12.34 -13.10 9.80
C PRO A 143 10.83 -13.41 9.81
N LYS A 144 10.45 -14.53 10.43
CA LYS A 144 9.04 -14.95 10.60
C LYS A 144 8.18 -13.90 11.34
N PHE A 145 8.80 -12.97 12.07
CA PHE A 145 8.10 -11.84 12.70
C PHE A 145 7.42 -10.90 11.70
N LEU A 146 7.78 -10.95 10.42
CA LEU A 146 7.11 -10.17 9.38
C LEU A 146 5.69 -10.67 9.09
N LEU A 147 5.43 -11.96 9.27
CA LEU A 147 4.11 -12.55 8.97
C LEU A 147 2.98 -11.91 9.79
N PRO A 148 3.08 -11.74 11.12
CA PRO A 148 2.08 -11.00 11.89
C PRO A 148 1.90 -9.55 11.43
N ILE A 149 2.98 -8.90 10.98
CA ILE A 149 2.93 -7.52 10.46
C ILE A 149 2.15 -7.46 9.16
N VAL A 150 2.39 -8.41 8.24
CA VAL A 150 1.65 -8.53 6.97
C VAL A 150 0.17 -8.79 7.22
N VAL A 151 -0.17 -9.72 8.11
CA VAL A 151 -1.57 -9.99 8.49
C VAL A 151 -2.22 -8.75 9.09
N GLY A 152 -1.54 -8.08 10.03
CA GLY A 152 -2.03 -6.88 10.69
C GLY A 152 -2.27 -5.72 9.73
N SER A 153 -1.31 -5.43 8.84
CA SER A 153 -1.45 -4.38 7.84
C SER A 153 -2.56 -4.70 6.83
N SER A 154 -2.68 -5.95 6.42
CA SER A 154 -3.77 -6.40 5.54
C SER A 154 -5.14 -6.30 6.22
N ALA A 155 -5.25 -6.63 7.50
CA ALA A 155 -6.50 -6.47 8.27
C ALA A 155 -6.93 -4.99 8.36
N LEU A 156 -5.99 -4.03 8.35
CA LEU A 156 -6.32 -2.62 8.31
C LEU A 156 -7.05 -2.21 7.01
N MET A 157 -6.94 -2.96 5.92
CA MET A 157 -7.66 -2.67 4.68
C MET A 157 -9.19 -2.78 4.85
N ILE A 158 -9.67 -3.70 5.69
CA ILE A 158 -11.12 -3.88 5.96
C ILE A 158 -11.55 -3.09 7.20
N SER A 159 -10.64 -2.53 7.95
CA SER A 159 -10.93 -1.80 9.18
C SER A 159 -11.74 -0.52 8.90
N ARG A 160 -12.48 -0.06 9.93
CA ARG A 160 -13.20 1.23 9.87
C ARG A 160 -12.29 2.44 10.17
N VAL A 161 -10.98 2.28 10.07
CA VAL A 161 -10.01 3.35 10.27
C VAL A 161 -10.13 4.36 9.12
N LYS A 162 -10.20 5.64 9.46
CA LYS A 162 -10.34 6.73 8.47
C LYS A 162 -8.97 7.28 8.09
N TYR A 163 -8.60 7.12 6.84
CA TYR A 163 -7.37 7.67 6.26
C TYR A 163 -7.67 8.95 5.48
N PRO A 164 -6.82 9.98 5.57
CA PRO A 164 -7.02 11.22 4.83
C PRO A 164 -6.90 10.98 3.32
N LYS A 165 -7.79 11.59 2.53
CA LYS A 165 -7.65 11.62 1.07
C LYS A 165 -6.49 12.53 0.67
N PHE A 166 -5.90 12.25 -0.50
CA PHE A 166 -4.87 13.11 -1.07
C PHE A 166 -5.38 14.55 -1.26
N PRO A 167 -4.51 15.56 -1.02
CA PRO A 167 -4.87 16.95 -1.25
C PRO A 167 -5.18 17.23 -2.72
N LEU A 168 -6.04 18.22 -2.95
CA LEU A 168 -6.25 18.76 -4.28
C LEU A 168 -4.97 19.45 -4.76
N ILE A 169 -4.62 19.29 -6.04
CA ILE A 169 -3.47 19.96 -6.66
C ILE A 169 -3.86 21.43 -6.94
N ASN A 170 -4.16 22.18 -5.90
CA ASN A 170 -4.49 23.59 -5.98
C ASN A 170 -4.11 24.29 -4.67
N PHE A 171 -3.16 25.22 -4.74
CA PHE A 171 -2.72 26.00 -3.59
C PHE A 171 -3.76 27.00 -3.09
N TYR A 172 -4.71 27.37 -3.93
CA TYR A 172 -5.77 28.33 -3.59
C TYR A 172 -6.97 27.69 -2.82
N SER A 173 -6.97 26.38 -2.64
CA SER A 173 -8.05 25.64 -1.95
C SER A 173 -8.01 25.74 -0.41
N GLY A 174 -7.29 26.71 0.15
CA GLY A 174 -7.21 27.00 1.58
C GLY A 174 -5.94 26.48 2.27
N LYS A 175 -5.60 27.10 3.43
CA LYS A 175 -4.35 26.81 4.19
C LYS A 175 -4.14 25.33 4.50
N SER A 176 -5.22 24.60 4.87
CA SER A 176 -5.12 23.17 5.18
C SER A 176 -4.72 22.33 3.96
N ASN A 177 -5.20 22.66 2.77
CA ASN A 177 -4.83 21.98 1.53
C ASN A 177 -3.39 22.31 1.12
N SER A 178 -2.97 23.56 1.25
CA SER A 178 -1.59 23.99 0.94
C SER A 178 -0.56 23.31 1.82
N ILE A 179 -0.85 23.13 3.13
CA ILE A 179 0.02 22.40 4.05
C ILE A 179 0.14 20.92 3.63
N LYS A 180 -0.97 20.25 3.31
CA LYS A 180 -0.96 18.87 2.83
C LYS A 180 -0.19 18.71 1.52
N LEU A 181 -0.34 19.66 0.60
CA LEU A 181 0.35 19.69 -0.68
C LEU A 181 1.85 19.90 -0.50
N PHE A 182 2.27 20.76 0.44
CA PHE A 182 3.67 20.93 0.83
C PHE A 182 4.25 19.64 1.38
N PHE A 183 3.52 18.91 2.25
CA PHE A 183 3.96 17.59 2.73
C PHE A 183 4.11 16.58 1.59
N VAL A 184 3.18 16.52 0.63
CA VAL A 184 3.29 15.62 -0.53
C VAL A 184 4.52 15.96 -1.38
N ILE A 185 4.78 17.23 -1.65
CA ILE A 185 5.96 17.67 -2.40
C ILE A 185 7.24 17.32 -1.63
N SER A 186 7.28 17.58 -0.32
CA SER A 186 8.41 17.23 0.55
C SER A 186 8.67 15.73 0.56
N THR A 187 7.63 14.88 0.61
CA THR A 187 7.81 13.42 0.55
C THR A 187 8.34 12.96 -0.81
N LEU A 188 7.87 13.57 -1.91
CA LEU A 188 8.40 13.26 -3.25
C LEU A 188 9.88 13.66 -3.39
N LEU A 189 10.27 14.79 -2.83
CA LEU A 189 11.68 15.20 -2.78
C LEU A 189 12.52 14.25 -1.94
N LEU A 190 12.03 13.81 -0.77
CA LEU A 190 12.71 12.82 0.05
C LEU A 190 12.90 11.50 -0.68
N ILE A 191 11.88 11.02 -1.39
CA ILE A 191 11.97 9.81 -2.23
C ILE A 191 13.03 10.02 -3.33
N PHE A 192 13.03 11.16 -4.02
CA PHE A 192 14.01 11.47 -5.06
C PHE A 192 15.44 11.48 -4.51
N PHE A 193 15.67 12.14 -3.37
CA PHE A 193 16.99 12.13 -2.71
C PHE A 193 17.38 10.73 -2.23
N SER A 194 16.43 9.90 -1.79
CA SER A 194 16.73 8.53 -1.35
C SER A 194 17.29 7.66 -2.46
N PHE A 195 16.78 7.82 -3.69
CA PHE A 195 17.33 7.15 -4.87
C PHE A 195 18.78 7.57 -5.13
N LEU A 196 19.13 8.84 -4.94
CA LEU A 196 20.50 9.32 -5.11
C LEU A 196 21.49 8.73 -4.10
N PHE A 197 21.01 8.38 -2.91
CA PHE A 197 21.83 7.81 -1.82
C PHE A 197 21.69 6.29 -1.68
N ASN A 198 20.95 5.60 -2.57
CA ASN A 198 20.63 4.16 -2.48
C ASN A 198 20.08 3.77 -1.09
N LYS A 199 19.15 4.57 -0.57
CA LYS A 199 18.48 4.38 0.74
C LYS A 199 16.96 4.44 0.61
N GLU A 200 16.45 4.14 -0.59
CA GLU A 200 15.03 4.21 -0.92
C GLU A 200 14.17 3.31 -0.03
N GLU A 201 14.67 2.13 0.33
CA GLU A 201 13.95 1.16 1.15
C GLU A 201 13.57 1.70 2.52
N ILE A 202 14.51 2.42 3.17
CA ILE A 202 14.28 2.99 4.51
C ILE A 202 13.20 4.07 4.44
N ILE A 203 13.23 4.91 3.41
CA ILE A 203 12.29 6.03 3.27
C ILE A 203 10.90 5.52 2.93
N PHE A 204 10.76 4.56 2.01
CA PHE A 204 9.47 3.93 1.72
C PHE A 204 8.88 3.22 2.94
N MET A 205 9.69 2.51 3.72
CA MET A 205 9.28 1.86 4.94
C MET A 205 8.81 2.87 6.00
N LEU A 206 9.55 3.96 6.20
CA LEU A 206 9.18 5.01 7.17
C LEU A 206 7.90 5.72 6.74
N LEU A 207 7.78 6.12 5.47
CA LEU A 207 6.60 6.82 4.97
C LEU A 207 5.33 5.98 5.08
N SER A 208 5.39 4.71 4.67
CA SER A 208 4.24 3.81 4.75
C SER A 208 3.86 3.50 6.20
N SER A 209 4.85 3.32 7.10
CA SER A 209 4.61 3.14 8.54
C SER A 209 3.96 4.37 9.17
N VAL A 210 4.43 5.57 8.83
CA VAL A 210 3.84 6.83 9.31
C VAL A 210 2.38 6.97 8.87
N ILE A 211 2.05 6.64 7.64
CA ILE A 211 0.67 6.69 7.15
C ILE A 211 -0.23 5.74 7.95
N ILE A 212 0.23 4.50 8.20
CA ILE A 212 -0.52 3.52 8.99
C ILE A 212 -0.74 4.02 10.42
N ILE A 213 0.33 4.51 11.08
CA ILE A 213 0.27 5.01 12.46
C ILE A 213 -0.64 6.25 12.56
N LEU A 214 -0.52 7.21 11.65
CA LEU A 214 -1.38 8.41 11.66
C LEU A 214 -2.86 8.05 11.46
N GLY A 215 -3.17 7.08 10.61
CA GLY A 215 -4.54 6.57 10.45
C GLY A 215 -5.08 6.01 11.76
N LEU A 216 -4.32 5.15 12.43
CA LEU A 216 -4.69 4.56 13.72
C LEU A 216 -4.88 5.63 14.80
N LEU A 217 -3.94 6.56 14.95
CA LEU A 217 -4.03 7.65 15.94
C LEU A 217 -5.26 8.52 15.70
N ASN A 218 -5.54 8.88 14.45
CA ASN A 218 -6.73 9.66 14.09
C ASN A 218 -8.02 8.90 14.43
N HIS A 219 -8.08 7.60 14.19
CA HIS A 219 -9.21 6.76 14.54
C HIS A 219 -9.47 6.76 16.07
N PHE A 220 -8.42 6.53 16.86
CA PHE A 220 -8.52 6.55 18.32
C PHE A 220 -8.96 7.92 18.86
N TYR A 221 -8.40 9.00 18.30
CA TYR A 221 -8.77 10.37 18.68
C TYR A 221 -10.25 10.66 18.40
N GLN A 222 -10.75 10.31 17.21
CA GLN A 222 -12.16 10.50 16.86
C GLN A 222 -13.09 9.62 17.69
N SER A 223 -12.71 8.39 17.96
CA SER A 223 -13.48 7.47 18.81
C SER A 223 -13.64 8.03 20.24
N LYS A 224 -12.57 8.57 20.82
CA LYS A 224 -12.59 9.22 22.14
C LYS A 224 -13.48 10.47 22.14
N LYS A 225 -13.38 11.32 21.13
CA LYS A 225 -14.20 12.54 20.98
C LYS A 225 -15.69 12.22 20.86
N ASN A 226 -16.06 11.16 20.16
CA ASN A 226 -17.45 10.74 19.99
C ASN A 226 -18.04 10.15 21.28
N LYS A 227 -17.24 9.46 22.10
CA LYS A 227 -17.66 8.99 23.43
C LYS A 227 -17.93 10.16 24.38
N LEU A 228 -17.08 11.19 24.37
CA LEU A 228 -17.24 12.39 25.20
C LEU A 228 -18.45 13.27 24.83
N LYS A 229 -18.95 13.17 23.58
CA LYS A 229 -20.16 13.88 23.13
C LYS A 229 -21.47 13.15 23.46
N LYS A 230 -21.39 11.88 23.88
CA LYS A 230 -22.55 11.05 24.24
C LYS A 230 -22.82 11.01 25.75
N ILE A 231 -21.94 11.61 26.53
CA ILE A 231 -22.08 11.92 27.97
C ILE A 231 -22.52 13.37 28.11
#